data_c2b5df20d118f1f794196bfba1121c93
#
_entry.id   c2b5df20d118f1f794196bfba1121c93
#
_cell.length_a   1.000
_cell.length_b   1.000
_cell.length_c   1.000
_cell.angle_alpha   90.00
_cell.angle_beta   90.00
_cell.angle_gamma   90.00
#
_symmetry.space_group_name_H-M   'P 1'
#
loop_
_entity.id
_entity.type
_entity.pdbx_description
1 polymer ?
#
loop_
_entity_poly.entity_id
_entity_poly.type
_entity_poly.pdbx_seq_one_letter_code
_entity_poly.pdbx_strand_id
1 'polypeptide(L)' 'MFGFGKKITVVIKVNGMHCPRCAEKVKNAVAAVKDVKSVAVDLEGKSVTVVALEKFDIGAVKAAITAAGFEVAE' A
#
# COMPACT_ATOMS: atom_id res chain seq x y z
N MET A 1 17.03 -20.91 6.61
CA MET A 1 16.71 -20.37 6.57
C MET A 1 16.65 -19.66 6.82
N PHE A 2 16.45 -19.30 6.82
CA PHE A 2 16.42 -18.77 6.89
C PHE A 2 16.09 -17.75 7.11
N GLY A 3 15.90 -17.28 7.51
CA GLY A 3 15.45 -16.09 8.16
C GLY A 3 15.50 -14.86 7.30
N PHE A 4 14.67 -14.74 6.46
CA PHE A 4 14.76 -13.74 5.44
C PHE A 4 13.97 -12.52 5.76
N GLY A 5 14.04 -12.02 6.90
CA GLY A 5 13.31 -10.85 7.27
C GLY A 5 11.85 -11.19 7.59
N LYS A 6 11.28 -10.45 8.46
CA LYS A 6 9.92 -10.65 8.87
C LYS A 6 8.98 -9.86 7.97
N LYS A 7 7.83 -10.42 7.71
CA LYS A 7 6.78 -9.69 7.02
C LYS A 7 5.96 -8.96 8.04
N ILE A 8 5.61 -7.74 7.72
CA ILE A 8 4.74 -6.94 8.58
C ILE A 8 3.53 -6.50 7.77
N THR A 9 2.45 -6.20 8.47
CA THR A 9 1.22 -5.72 7.85
C THR A 9 0.96 -4.31 8.30
N VAL A 10 0.75 -3.43 7.33
CA VAL A 10 0.49 -2.02 7.62
C VAL A 10 -0.81 -1.63 6.92
N VAL A 11 -1.67 -0.93 7.63
CA VAL A 11 -2.92 -0.43 7.06
C VAL A 11 -2.81 1.07 6.91
N ILE A 12 -3.05 1.55 5.69
CA ILE A 12 -2.94 2.98 5.38
C ILE A 12 -4.30 3.47 4.90
N LYS A 13 -4.80 4.52 5.50
CA LYS A 13 -6.05 5.14 5.07
C LYS A 13 -5.78 6.01 3.87
N VAL A 14 -6.61 5.88 2.84
CA VAL A 14 -6.44 6.62 1.59
C VAL A 14 -7.75 7.25 1.20
N ASN A 15 -7.73 8.55 0.92
CA ASN A 15 -8.89 9.28 0.45
C ASN A 15 -8.91 9.29 -1.07
N GLY A 16 -10.12 9.30 -1.62
CA GLY A 16 -10.28 9.44 -3.06
C GLY A 16 -10.51 8.14 -3.81
N MET A 17 -10.50 7.02 -3.13
CA MET A 17 -10.78 5.74 -3.77
C MET A 17 -12.30 5.53 -3.81
N HIS A 18 -12.91 5.85 -4.96
CA HIS A 18 -14.36 5.77 -5.09
C HIS A 18 -14.84 4.61 -5.95
N CYS A 19 -13.95 3.97 -6.68
CA CYS A 19 -14.34 2.92 -7.61
C CYS A 19 -13.24 1.86 -7.71
N PRO A 20 -13.57 0.69 -8.26
CA PRO A 20 -12.57 -0.39 -8.38
C PRO A 20 -11.34 0.01 -9.16
N ARG A 21 -11.47 0.88 -10.15
CA ARG A 21 -10.31 1.33 -10.92
C ARG A 21 -9.35 2.14 -10.07
N CYS A 22 -9.89 2.96 -9.18
CA CYS A 22 -9.05 3.72 -8.26
C CYS A 22 -8.29 2.78 -7.34
N ALA A 23 -8.99 1.78 -6.82
CA ALA A 23 -8.37 0.78 -5.96
C ALA A 23 -7.25 0.05 -6.69
N GLU A 24 -7.48 -0.29 -7.94
CA GLU A 24 -6.47 -0.99 -8.73
C GLU A 24 -5.24 -0.13 -8.97
N LYS A 25 -5.44 1.16 -9.24
CA LYS A 25 -4.31 2.06 -9.40
C LYS A 25 -3.45 2.13 -8.15
N VAL A 26 -4.10 2.25 -7.01
CA VAL A 26 -3.38 2.30 -5.73
C VAL A 26 -2.64 0.99 -5.50
N LYS A 27 -3.34 -0.13 -5.72
CA LYS A 27 -2.74 -1.43 -5.54
C LYS A 27 -1.49 -1.61 -6.40
N ASN A 28 -1.59 -1.25 -7.68
CA ASN A 28 -0.47 -1.39 -8.58
C ASN A 28 0.69 -0.47 -8.21
N ALA A 29 0.38 0.75 -7.80
CA ALA A 29 1.41 1.70 -7.40
C ALA A 29 2.17 1.21 -6.18
N VAL A 30 1.44 0.72 -5.18
CA VAL A 30 2.07 0.24 -3.95
C VAL A 30 2.83 -1.06 -4.19
N ALA A 31 2.28 -1.92 -5.02
CA ALA A 31 2.93 -3.20 -5.32
C ALA A 31 4.28 -3.01 -6.01
N ALA A 32 4.48 -1.88 -6.66
CA ALA A 32 5.75 -1.59 -7.31
C ALA A 32 6.83 -1.11 -6.35
N VAL A 33 6.46 -0.83 -5.11
CA VAL A 33 7.41 -0.35 -4.12
C VAL A 33 8.30 -1.49 -3.66
N LYS A 34 9.57 -1.20 -3.47
CA LYS A 34 10.53 -2.21 -3.04
C LYS A 34 10.13 -2.80 -1.69
N ASP A 35 10.35 -4.09 -1.55
CA ASP A 35 10.09 -4.87 -0.33
C ASP A 35 8.63 -5.07 0.01
N VAL A 36 7.71 -4.61 -0.83
CA VAL A 36 6.29 -4.87 -0.68
C VAL A 36 5.98 -6.25 -1.27
N LYS A 37 5.33 -7.10 -0.48
CA LYS A 37 5.03 -8.47 -0.91
C LYS A 37 3.61 -8.63 -1.43
N SER A 38 2.65 -8.00 -0.77
CA SER A 38 1.28 -8.04 -1.28
C SER A 38 0.52 -6.80 -0.82
N VAL A 39 -0.54 -6.52 -1.55
CA VAL A 39 -1.35 -5.34 -1.30
C VAL A 39 -2.81 -5.72 -1.45
N ALA A 40 -3.63 -5.31 -0.50
CA ALA A 40 -5.07 -5.51 -0.58
C ALA A 40 -5.73 -4.15 -0.36
N VAL A 41 -6.75 -3.85 -1.13
CA VAL A 41 -7.45 -2.58 -1.01
C VAL A 41 -8.87 -2.82 -0.55
N ASP A 42 -9.30 -2.05 0.44
CA ASP A 42 -10.66 -2.11 0.96
C ASP A 42 -11.36 -0.80 0.62
N LEU A 43 -12.24 -0.85 -0.38
CA LEU A 43 -12.97 0.34 -0.81
C LEU A 43 -13.92 0.84 0.26
N GLU A 44 -14.58 -0.07 0.95
CA GLU A 44 -15.51 0.33 2.00
C GLU A 44 -14.81 1.02 3.15
N GLY A 45 -13.68 0.47 3.55
CA GLY A 45 -12.90 1.05 4.64
C GLY A 45 -11.98 2.16 4.20
N LYS A 46 -11.89 2.40 2.89
CA LYS A 46 -11.01 3.41 2.32
C LYS A 46 -9.58 3.23 2.81
N SER A 47 -9.14 1.99 2.82
CA SER A 47 -7.81 1.66 3.34
C SER A 47 -7.08 0.70 2.43
N VAL A 48 -5.78 0.69 2.57
CA VAL A 48 -4.89 -0.21 1.83
C VAL A 48 -4.10 -1.00 2.86
N THR A 49 -4.18 -2.32 2.75
CA THR A 49 -3.40 -3.20 3.62
C THR A 49 -2.18 -3.64 2.86
N VAL A 50 -1.01 -3.33 3.39
CA VAL A 50 0.25 -3.65 2.75
C VAL A 50 0.98 -4.69 3.58
N VAL A 51 1.35 -5.80 2.94
CA VAL A 51 2.21 -6.79 3.57
C VAL A 51 3.58 -6.63 2.95
N ALA A 52 4.56 -6.33 3.75
CA ALA A 52 5.89 -6.00 3.27
C ALA A 52 6.95 -6.56 4.20
N LEU A 53 8.18 -6.53 3.75
CA LEU A 53 9.30 -6.90 4.60
C LEU A 53 9.51 -5.81 5.65
N GLU A 54 10.03 -6.21 6.78
CA GLU A 54 10.21 -5.31 7.92
C GLU A 54 10.96 -4.02 7.57
N LYS A 55 11.88 -4.11 6.64
CA LYS A 55 12.70 -2.96 6.26
C LYS A 55 12.13 -2.11 5.13
N PHE A 56 10.87 -2.33 4.75
CA PHE A 56 10.29 -1.55 3.67
C PHE A 56 10.20 -0.07 4.05
N ASP A 57 10.14 0.78 3.03
CA ASP A 57 10.07 2.22 3.25
C ASP A 57 8.62 2.69 3.17
N ILE A 58 8.03 3.00 4.31
CA ILE A 58 6.64 3.46 4.36
C ILE A 58 6.49 4.80 3.63
N GLY A 59 7.52 5.62 3.64
CA GLY A 59 7.49 6.89 2.91
C GLY A 59 7.36 6.66 1.41
N ALA A 60 8.03 5.62 0.91
CA ALA A 60 7.94 5.29 -0.51
C ALA A 60 6.53 4.81 -0.86
N VAL A 61 5.90 4.05 0.03
CA VAL A 61 4.53 3.58 -0.17
C VAL A 61 3.57 4.77 -0.23
N LYS A 62 3.70 5.70 0.72
CA LYS A 62 2.86 6.88 0.75
C LYS A 62 3.08 7.74 -0.49
N ALA A 63 4.34 7.89 -0.90
CA ALA A 63 4.66 8.66 -2.10
C ALA A 63 4.05 8.01 -3.36
N ALA A 64 4.05 6.68 -3.42
CA ALA A 64 3.46 5.98 -4.55
C ALA A 64 1.97 6.23 -4.62
N ILE A 65 1.28 6.22 -3.48
CA ILE A 65 -0.15 6.49 -3.43
C ILE A 65 -0.43 7.91 -3.88
N THR A 66 0.36 8.87 -3.39
CA THR A 66 0.20 10.27 -3.78
C THR A 66 0.46 10.45 -5.27
N ALA A 67 1.47 9.78 -5.80
CA ALA A 67 1.79 9.86 -7.22
C ALA A 67 0.68 9.28 -8.09
N ALA A 68 -0.08 8.34 -7.56
CA ALA A 68 -1.21 7.77 -8.29
C ALA A 68 -2.43 8.71 -8.30
N GLY A 69 -2.36 9.82 -7.56
CA GLY A 69 -3.44 10.81 -7.56
C GLY A 69 -4.36 10.72 -6.35
N PHE A 70 -3.94 10.05 -5.30
CA PHE A 70 -4.77 9.87 -4.12
C PHE A 70 -4.09 10.51 -2.90
N GLU A 71 -4.87 10.72 -1.87
CA GLU A 71 -4.36 11.35 -0.66
C GLU A 71 -4.28 10.34 0.48
N VAL A 72 -3.15 10.30 1.14
CA VAL A 72 -2.98 9.47 2.32
C VAL A 72 -3.59 10.22 3.49
N ALA A 73 -4.53 9.58 4.16
CA ALA A 73 -5.33 10.22 5.20
C ALA A 73 -4.72 10.15 6.58
N GLU A 74 -3.62 9.43 6.75
CA GLU A 74 -3.14 9.27 8.10
C GLU A 74 -1.96 10.14 8.45
#